data_1de315014511d265c7e50fec116b9204
#
_entry.id   1de315014511d265c7e50fec116b9204
#
_cell.length_a   1.000
_cell.length_b   1.000
_cell.length_c   1.000
_cell.angle_alpha   90.00
_cell.angle_beta   90.00
_cell.angle_gamma   90.00
#
_symmetry.space_group_name_H-M   'P 1'
#
loop_
_entity.id
_entity.type
_entity.pdbx_description
1 polymer ?
#
loop_
_entity_poly.entity_id
_entity_poly.type
_entity_poly.pdbx_seq_one_letter_code
_entity_poly.pdbx_strand_id
1 'polypeptide(L)'
;MSDYERNDRRDDTAMWDAGEVRRQESAQPDRRSSRRRSRRRGGLVVYLVCVVLGSCLLAGVGWLLVNDLCSLNKAPVEVDITVEEGDTLSDVATKLKDAGLVNSKGFFKLASGFLHYSRYVEPGTYKLNSDMDFRSLIVNMHDWKQDSMDAQGLVQVTIPEGYSVRQIIDLLAEKGVATKEELEDACANFDFENYSFLSSDTLGSIDRMEGFLFPTTYTFDKNKTAVYAVDTMLTMFKNEISQQMLQDIKNSPYDLRQIITMASLIERESIGDDTERKNISSVIHNRLENPNSEKGGRLLQLCSSINYIMKHDGVKTFDTEIDSPYNTYINPGLTPGPICNPGLSAIEAAIYPADTDYYFF
;
A
#
# COMPACT_ATOMS: atom_id res chain seq x y z
N MET A 1 -63.40 -17.84 10.59
CA MET A 1 -64.40 -18.12 9.57
C MET A 1 -63.60 -18.85 8.52
N SER A 2 -63.68 -20.06 8.66
CA SER A 2 -64.47 -21.24 8.14
C SER A 2 -63.81 -21.66 6.85
N ASP A 3 -63.13 -22.75 6.89
CA ASP A 3 -63.65 -24.14 6.82
C ASP A 3 -63.75 -24.57 5.37
N TYR A 4 -63.44 -25.68 4.94
CA TYR A 4 -63.51 -27.09 5.29
C TYR A 4 -63.03 -27.86 4.05
N GLU A 5 -62.22 -28.83 4.26
CA GLU A 5 -62.47 -30.30 4.29
C GLU A 5 -62.71 -30.92 2.91
N ARG A 6 -61.93 -31.90 2.59
CA ARG A 6 -61.84 -33.33 2.94
C ARG A 6 -62.63 -34.24 1.99
N ASN A 7 -62.01 -35.30 1.73
CA ASN A 7 -62.50 -36.67 1.50
C ASN A 7 -62.43 -37.18 0.05
N ASP A 8 -61.81 -38.20 -0.13
CA ASP A 8 -61.68 -39.58 0.39
C ASP A 8 -62.39 -40.61 -0.49
N ARG A 9 -61.69 -41.66 -0.76
CA ARG A 9 -62.12 -43.07 -0.91
C ARG A 9 -62.54 -43.62 -2.28
N ARG A 10 -61.75 -44.60 -2.56
CA ARG A 10 -62.06 -46.06 -2.68
C ARG A 10 -62.52 -46.52 -4.05
N ASP A 11 -61.79 -47.44 -4.40
CA ASP A 11 -61.90 -48.94 -4.46
C ASP A 11 -62.72 -49.45 -5.64
N ASP A 12 -62.22 -50.35 -6.16
CA ASP A 12 -62.39 -51.79 -6.29
C ASP A 12 -62.44 -52.35 -7.70
N THR A 13 -61.49 -53.25 -7.85
CA THR A 13 -61.66 -54.65 -8.29
C THR A 13 -62.18 -55.02 -9.67
N ALA A 14 -61.49 -55.85 -10.19
CA ALA A 14 -61.71 -57.23 -10.70
C ALA A 14 -61.57 -57.36 -12.19
N MET A 15 -60.68 -58.08 -12.64
CA MET A 15 -60.46 -59.54 -12.74
C MET A 15 -60.92 -60.14 -14.08
N TRP A 16 -60.11 -61.02 -14.58
CA TRP A 16 -60.25 -62.08 -15.59
C TRP A 16 -60.24 -61.69 -17.05
N ASP A 17 -59.68 -62.43 -17.98
CA ASP A 17 -58.89 -63.67 -18.05
C ASP A 17 -58.37 -63.89 -19.48
N ALA A 18 -57.30 -64.62 -19.51
CA ALA A 18 -56.87 -65.62 -20.51
C ALA A 18 -56.90 -65.32 -22.00
N GLY A 19 -55.81 -65.66 -22.58
CA GLY A 19 -55.72 -66.06 -23.98
C GLY A 19 -54.36 -66.07 -24.55
N GLU A 20 -53.62 -67.18 -24.42
CA GLU A 20 -52.40 -67.58 -25.11
C GLU A 20 -52.44 -67.24 -26.59
N VAL A 21 -51.33 -66.77 -27.13
CA VAL A 21 -50.69 -67.46 -28.30
C VAL A 21 -49.24 -67.01 -28.41
N ARG A 22 -48.35 -67.96 -28.34
CA ARG A 22 -46.89 -67.86 -28.66
C ARG A 22 -46.69 -67.29 -30.05
N ARG A 23 -45.78 -66.35 -30.17
CA ARG A 23 -44.81 -66.33 -31.29
C ARG A 23 -43.45 -65.79 -30.77
N GLN A 24 -42.50 -66.69 -30.83
CA GLN A 24 -41.06 -66.34 -30.77
C GLN A 24 -40.73 -65.48 -31.95
N GLU A 25 -40.23 -64.30 -31.73
CA GLU A 25 -39.44 -63.58 -32.73
C GLU A 25 -38.19 -63.09 -32.07
N SER A 26 -37.10 -63.54 -32.59
CA SER A 26 -35.74 -63.31 -32.21
C SER A 26 -35.40 -61.80 -32.24
N ALA A 27 -35.17 -61.20 -31.08
CA ALA A 27 -34.62 -59.87 -31.01
C ALA A 27 -33.12 -59.89 -31.25
N GLN A 28 -32.70 -59.44 -32.40
CA GLN A 28 -31.30 -59.06 -32.65
C GLN A 28 -30.95 -57.87 -31.78
N PRO A 29 -29.80 -57.86 -31.07
CA PRO A 29 -29.38 -56.71 -30.30
C PRO A 29 -28.98 -55.56 -31.21
N ASP A 30 -29.65 -54.42 -31.05
CA ASP A 30 -29.41 -53.20 -31.77
C ASP A 30 -27.99 -52.66 -31.47
N ARG A 31 -27.07 -52.94 -32.37
CA ARG A 31 -25.67 -52.46 -32.30
C ARG A 31 -25.50 -50.96 -32.51
N ARG A 32 -26.58 -50.17 -32.63
CA ARG A 32 -26.49 -48.75 -32.93
C ARG A 32 -26.42 -47.83 -31.70
N SER A 33 -26.77 -48.30 -30.49
CA SER A 33 -26.76 -47.43 -29.30
C SER A 33 -25.38 -47.32 -28.61
N SER A 34 -24.48 -48.27 -28.82
CA SER A 34 -23.16 -48.24 -28.20
C SER A 34 -22.15 -47.30 -28.89
N ARG A 35 -22.33 -47.03 -30.20
CA ARG A 35 -21.43 -46.09 -30.93
C ARG A 35 -21.69 -44.62 -30.62
N ARG A 36 -22.90 -44.24 -30.23
CA ARG A 36 -23.22 -42.84 -29.88
C ARG A 36 -22.73 -42.46 -28.48
N ARG A 37 -22.71 -43.39 -27.52
CA ARG A 37 -22.18 -43.13 -26.15
C ARG A 37 -20.65 -43.08 -26.15
N SER A 38 -19.97 -43.84 -26.96
CA SER A 38 -18.50 -43.84 -27.08
C SER A 38 -18.00 -42.52 -27.69
N ARG A 39 -18.69 -41.97 -28.72
CA ARG A 39 -18.32 -40.69 -29.33
C ARG A 39 -18.48 -39.48 -28.37
N ARG A 40 -19.50 -39.49 -27.49
CA ARG A 40 -19.68 -38.42 -26.49
C ARG A 40 -18.63 -38.50 -25.38
N ARG A 41 -18.22 -39.66 -24.94
CA ARG A 41 -17.13 -39.84 -23.96
C ARG A 41 -15.79 -39.45 -24.51
N GLY A 42 -15.50 -39.81 -25.75
CA GLY A 42 -14.28 -39.37 -26.44
C GLY A 42 -14.16 -37.84 -26.59
N GLY A 43 -15.28 -37.19 -26.95
CA GLY A 43 -15.32 -35.72 -27.03
C GLY A 43 -15.09 -35.01 -25.68
N LEU A 44 -15.66 -35.57 -24.60
CA LEU A 44 -15.43 -35.02 -23.24
C LEU A 44 -13.98 -35.21 -22.81
N VAL A 45 -13.38 -36.35 -23.06
CA VAL A 45 -11.97 -36.61 -22.73
C VAL A 45 -11.05 -35.67 -23.51
N VAL A 46 -11.29 -35.52 -24.84
CA VAL A 46 -10.52 -34.57 -25.65
C VAL A 46 -10.68 -33.13 -25.12
N TYR A 47 -11.90 -32.71 -24.77
CA TYR A 47 -12.14 -31.37 -24.18
C TYR A 47 -11.36 -31.19 -22.87
N LEU A 48 -11.43 -32.16 -21.95
CA LEU A 48 -10.70 -32.09 -20.68
C LEU A 48 -9.18 -32.04 -20.89
N VAL A 49 -8.67 -32.83 -21.82
CA VAL A 49 -7.24 -32.80 -22.18
C VAL A 49 -6.84 -31.42 -22.75
N CYS A 50 -7.67 -30.85 -23.64
CA CYS A 50 -7.41 -29.51 -24.17
C CYS A 50 -7.45 -28.43 -23.08
N VAL A 51 -8.39 -28.52 -22.13
CA VAL A 51 -8.46 -27.58 -20.99
C VAL A 51 -7.23 -27.72 -20.10
N VAL A 52 -6.82 -28.94 -19.76
CA VAL A 52 -5.62 -29.18 -18.95
C VAL A 52 -4.36 -28.66 -19.66
N LEU A 53 -4.19 -29.01 -20.94
CA LEU A 53 -3.05 -28.53 -21.72
C LEU A 53 -3.05 -27.01 -21.85
N GLY A 54 -4.21 -26.40 -22.09
CA GLY A 54 -4.36 -24.95 -22.13
C GLY A 54 -4.03 -24.27 -20.79
N SER A 55 -4.49 -24.87 -19.68
CA SER A 55 -4.18 -24.38 -18.34
C SER A 55 -2.69 -24.50 -18.00
N CYS A 56 -2.06 -25.62 -18.35
CA CYS A 56 -0.62 -25.83 -18.17
C CYS A 56 0.20 -24.82 -19.01
N LEU A 57 -0.23 -24.55 -20.24
CA LEU A 57 0.43 -23.59 -21.11
C LEU A 57 0.31 -22.17 -20.54
N LEU A 58 -0.88 -21.78 -20.09
CA LEU A 58 -1.11 -20.47 -19.44
C LEU A 58 -0.30 -20.34 -18.15
N ALA A 59 -0.27 -21.41 -17.33
CA ALA A 59 0.55 -21.42 -16.11
C ALA A 59 2.05 -21.32 -16.43
N GLY A 60 2.51 -22.01 -17.47
CA GLY A 60 3.90 -21.93 -17.93
C GLY A 60 4.28 -20.53 -18.43
N VAL A 61 3.42 -19.91 -19.24
CA VAL A 61 3.63 -18.53 -19.69
C VAL A 61 3.59 -17.56 -18.48
N GLY A 62 2.62 -17.72 -17.59
CA GLY A 62 2.54 -16.90 -16.36
C GLY A 62 3.79 -17.03 -15.51
N TRP A 63 4.30 -18.24 -15.33
CA TRP A 63 5.57 -18.48 -14.61
C TRP A 63 6.77 -17.81 -15.27
N LEU A 64 6.88 -17.87 -16.61
CA LEU A 64 7.97 -17.21 -17.33
C LEU A 64 7.92 -15.69 -17.18
N LEU A 65 6.73 -15.11 -17.18
CA LEU A 65 6.54 -13.66 -17.00
C LEU A 65 6.88 -13.23 -15.57
N VAL A 66 6.42 -13.98 -14.56
CA VAL A 66 6.75 -13.69 -13.15
C VAL A 66 8.25 -13.87 -12.91
N ASN A 67 8.86 -14.93 -13.46
CA ASN A 67 10.29 -15.17 -13.38
C ASN A 67 11.10 -14.00 -13.96
N ASP A 68 10.67 -13.43 -15.07
CA ASP A 68 11.30 -12.27 -15.70
C ASP A 68 11.09 -10.97 -14.86
N LEU A 69 9.86 -10.77 -14.38
CA LEU A 69 9.49 -9.61 -13.55
C LEU A 69 10.29 -9.53 -12.24
N CYS A 70 10.44 -10.67 -11.56
CA CYS A 70 11.10 -10.78 -10.26
C CYS A 70 12.58 -11.17 -10.37
N SER A 71 13.15 -11.23 -11.58
CA SER A 71 14.54 -11.62 -11.83
C SER A 71 14.96 -12.97 -11.22
N LEU A 72 14.04 -13.94 -11.18
CA LEU A 72 14.33 -15.25 -10.63
C LEU A 72 15.11 -16.09 -11.67
N ASN A 73 16.07 -16.89 -11.20
CA ASN A 73 16.83 -17.85 -12.01
C ASN A 73 17.53 -17.27 -13.26
N LYS A 74 17.98 -16.02 -13.22
CA LYS A 74 18.85 -15.44 -14.26
C LYS A 74 20.32 -15.77 -13.95
N ALA A 75 21.13 -15.95 -15.01
CA ALA A 75 22.57 -16.01 -14.85
C ALA A 75 23.09 -14.66 -14.34
N PRO A 76 24.06 -14.61 -13.40
CA PRO A 76 24.60 -13.34 -12.91
C PRO A 76 25.30 -12.60 -14.06
N VAL A 77 24.75 -11.44 -14.42
CA VAL A 77 25.30 -10.55 -15.43
C VAL A 77 25.33 -9.14 -14.81
N GLU A 78 26.46 -8.47 -14.93
CA GLU A 78 26.62 -7.05 -14.61
C GLU A 78 27.05 -6.33 -15.89
N VAL A 79 26.33 -5.27 -16.29
CA VAL A 79 26.54 -4.61 -17.55
C VAL A 79 26.19 -3.11 -17.45
N ASP A 80 26.95 -2.29 -18.17
CA ASP A 80 26.66 -0.87 -18.32
C ASP A 80 25.67 -0.66 -19.47
N ILE A 81 24.52 -0.06 -19.19
CA ILE A 81 23.47 0.29 -20.16
C ILE A 81 23.48 1.80 -20.35
N THR A 82 23.70 2.25 -21.58
CA THR A 82 23.62 3.67 -21.93
C THR A 82 22.24 3.99 -22.51
N VAL A 83 21.53 4.91 -21.86
CA VAL A 83 20.29 5.53 -22.34
C VAL A 83 20.67 6.87 -22.98
N GLU A 84 20.33 7.07 -24.24
CA GLU A 84 20.63 8.26 -24.98
C GLU A 84 19.50 9.30 -24.88
N GLU A 85 19.82 10.57 -25.11
CA GLU A 85 18.81 11.63 -25.14
C GLU A 85 17.81 11.38 -26.28
N GLY A 86 16.52 11.23 -25.93
CA GLY A 86 15.46 10.89 -26.87
C GLY A 86 15.12 9.40 -26.96
N ASP A 87 15.82 8.53 -26.25
CA ASP A 87 15.42 7.11 -26.14
C ASP A 87 14.01 6.98 -25.56
N THR A 88 13.20 6.19 -26.22
CA THR A 88 11.88 5.81 -25.70
C THR A 88 12.01 4.63 -24.75
N LEU A 89 10.99 4.41 -23.90
CA LEU A 89 10.92 3.20 -23.07
C LEU A 89 11.05 1.89 -23.91
N SER A 90 10.71 1.95 -25.21
CA SER A 90 10.88 0.83 -26.13
C SER A 90 12.32 0.57 -26.50
N ASP A 91 13.13 1.63 -26.63
CA ASP A 91 14.54 1.55 -26.97
C ASP A 91 15.31 1.03 -25.75
N VAL A 92 15.00 1.56 -24.57
CA VAL A 92 15.55 1.08 -23.31
C VAL A 92 15.20 -0.40 -23.07
N ALA A 93 13.94 -0.81 -23.26
CA ALA A 93 13.53 -2.20 -23.14
C ALA A 93 14.27 -3.12 -24.12
N THR A 94 14.66 -2.61 -25.28
CA THR A 94 15.48 -3.34 -26.26
C THR A 94 16.92 -3.48 -25.75
N LYS A 95 17.53 -2.40 -25.29
CA LYS A 95 18.87 -2.40 -24.69
C LYS A 95 18.99 -3.35 -23.51
N LEU A 96 18.00 -3.34 -22.59
CA LEU A 96 17.93 -4.25 -21.44
C LEU A 96 17.80 -5.71 -21.87
N LYS A 97 17.01 -5.99 -22.92
CA LYS A 97 16.88 -7.35 -23.46
C LYS A 97 18.17 -7.84 -24.10
N ASP A 98 18.79 -7.00 -24.92
CA ASP A 98 20.04 -7.36 -25.63
C ASP A 98 21.19 -7.60 -24.62
N ALA A 99 21.15 -6.92 -23.49
CA ALA A 99 22.06 -7.12 -22.36
C ALA A 99 21.70 -8.34 -21.47
N GLY A 100 20.59 -9.02 -21.72
CA GLY A 100 20.16 -10.17 -20.93
C GLY A 100 19.54 -9.87 -19.58
N LEU A 101 19.24 -8.59 -19.28
CA LEU A 101 18.66 -8.15 -18.03
C LEU A 101 17.14 -8.41 -17.99
N VAL A 102 16.46 -8.42 -19.15
CA VAL A 102 15.05 -8.77 -19.30
C VAL A 102 14.87 -9.78 -20.42
N ASN A 103 13.97 -10.73 -20.27
CA ASN A 103 13.71 -11.74 -21.30
C ASN A 103 12.67 -11.25 -22.33
N SER A 104 11.71 -10.45 -21.89
CA SER A 104 10.62 -9.96 -22.72
C SER A 104 10.49 -8.44 -22.68
N LYS A 105 10.97 -7.77 -23.74
CA LYS A 105 10.81 -6.31 -23.90
C LYS A 105 9.35 -5.86 -23.90
N GLY A 106 8.45 -6.67 -24.48
CA GLY A 106 7.01 -6.34 -24.52
C GLY A 106 6.38 -6.38 -23.14
N PHE A 107 6.75 -7.37 -22.34
CA PHE A 107 6.26 -7.49 -20.97
C PHE A 107 6.88 -6.41 -20.05
N PHE A 108 8.16 -6.12 -20.19
CA PHE A 108 8.81 -5.03 -19.48
C PHE A 108 8.12 -3.67 -19.77
N LYS A 109 7.83 -3.36 -21.04
CA LYS A 109 7.08 -2.15 -21.43
C LYS A 109 5.69 -2.10 -20.82
N LEU A 110 4.96 -3.22 -20.87
CA LEU A 110 3.60 -3.31 -20.33
C LEU A 110 3.62 -3.09 -18.81
N ALA A 111 4.49 -3.77 -18.09
CA ALA A 111 4.63 -3.67 -16.65
C ALA A 111 5.05 -2.25 -16.23
N SER A 112 6.06 -1.68 -16.90
CA SER A 112 6.56 -0.32 -16.63
C SER A 112 5.50 0.75 -16.95
N GLY A 113 4.69 0.57 -18.00
CA GLY A 113 3.60 1.46 -18.35
C GLY A 113 2.46 1.41 -17.34
N PHE A 114 2.10 0.20 -16.88
CA PHE A 114 1.05 0.00 -15.87
C PHE A 114 1.41 0.58 -14.50
N LEU A 115 2.68 0.51 -14.13
CA LEU A 115 3.22 1.03 -12.88
C LEU A 115 3.64 2.51 -12.98
N HIS A 116 3.35 3.19 -14.10
CA HIS A 116 3.70 4.59 -14.37
C HIS A 116 5.22 4.90 -14.28
N TYR A 117 6.08 3.90 -14.40
CA TYR A 117 7.52 4.05 -14.30
C TYR A 117 8.20 4.65 -15.54
N SER A 118 7.47 4.83 -16.65
CA SER A 118 8.02 5.40 -17.89
C SER A 118 8.53 6.84 -17.76
N ARG A 119 8.21 7.53 -16.67
CA ARG A 119 8.66 8.90 -16.37
C ARG A 119 10.05 8.96 -15.71
N TYR A 120 10.59 7.82 -15.29
CA TYR A 120 11.81 7.76 -14.48
C TYR A 120 13.05 7.30 -15.27
N VAL A 121 12.92 7.03 -16.56
CA VAL A 121 14.07 6.65 -17.40
C VAL A 121 14.67 7.91 -17.98
N GLU A 122 15.88 8.24 -17.55
CA GLU A 122 16.61 9.43 -17.98
C GLU A 122 17.88 9.06 -18.77
N PRO A 123 18.36 9.95 -19.64
CA PRO A 123 19.63 9.73 -20.34
C PRO A 123 20.81 9.56 -19.37
N GLY A 124 21.65 8.57 -19.61
CA GLY A 124 22.81 8.26 -18.76
C GLY A 124 23.35 6.84 -19.02
N THR A 125 24.50 6.51 -18.46
CA THR A 125 25.06 5.15 -18.47
C THR A 125 24.85 4.52 -17.11
N TYR A 126 24.22 3.36 -17.02
CA TYR A 126 23.72 2.73 -15.81
C TYR A 126 24.38 1.38 -15.60
N LYS A 127 24.94 1.17 -14.40
CA LYS A 127 25.48 -0.12 -14.01
C LYS A 127 24.38 -1.00 -13.43
N LEU A 128 23.91 -1.95 -14.21
CA LEU A 128 22.78 -2.80 -13.87
C LEU A 128 23.22 -4.26 -13.79
N ASN A 129 22.50 -5.05 -12.99
CA ASN A 129 22.76 -6.47 -12.86
C ASN A 129 21.48 -7.30 -13.02
N SER A 130 21.65 -8.60 -13.27
CA SER A 130 20.55 -9.52 -13.51
C SER A 130 19.73 -9.88 -12.29
N ASP A 131 20.16 -9.51 -11.07
CA ASP A 131 19.42 -9.76 -9.82
C ASP A 131 18.36 -8.68 -9.57
N MET A 132 18.40 -7.60 -10.37
CA MET A 132 17.44 -6.50 -10.29
C MET A 132 16.12 -6.92 -10.94
N ASP A 133 15.02 -6.81 -10.21
CA ASP A 133 13.67 -6.90 -10.75
C ASP A 133 13.32 -5.69 -11.66
N PHE A 134 12.21 -5.71 -12.36
CA PHE A 134 11.84 -4.63 -13.28
C PHE A 134 11.75 -3.27 -12.59
N ARG A 135 11.30 -3.24 -11.33
CA ARG A 135 11.25 -2.01 -10.55
C ARG A 135 12.66 -1.51 -10.24
N SER A 136 13.52 -2.37 -9.74
CA SER A 136 14.90 -2.03 -9.41
C SER A 136 15.69 -1.59 -10.64
N LEU A 137 15.50 -2.23 -11.80
CA LEU A 137 16.11 -1.80 -13.05
C LEU A 137 15.73 -0.35 -13.38
N ILE A 138 14.44 0.01 -13.26
CA ILE A 138 13.96 1.36 -13.57
C ILE A 138 14.43 2.38 -12.53
N VAL A 139 14.34 2.03 -11.24
CA VAL A 139 14.77 2.90 -10.15
C VAL A 139 16.26 3.16 -10.24
N ASN A 140 17.08 2.15 -10.54
CA ASN A 140 18.52 2.33 -10.69
C ASN A 140 18.90 3.10 -11.98
N MET A 141 18.05 3.13 -13.00
CA MET A 141 18.21 4.04 -14.14
C MET A 141 17.84 5.50 -13.82
N HIS A 142 17.31 5.75 -12.64
CA HIS A 142 17.03 7.08 -12.12
C HIS A 142 17.99 7.50 -11.01
N ASP A 143 18.41 6.57 -10.14
CA ASP A 143 19.31 6.80 -8.99
C ASP A 143 20.78 7.06 -9.37
N TRP A 144 21.12 6.93 -10.63
CA TRP A 144 22.49 6.88 -11.13
C TRP A 144 23.21 8.21 -11.11
N LYS A 145 22.52 9.25 -10.68
CA LYS A 145 23.04 10.60 -10.62
C LYS A 145 23.91 10.90 -9.39
N GLN A 146 24.26 9.91 -8.55
CA GLN A 146 25.01 10.24 -7.34
C GLN A 146 26.28 11.04 -7.67
N ASP A 147 27.11 10.58 -8.64
CA ASP A 147 28.32 11.30 -9.07
C ASP A 147 27.99 12.56 -9.86
N SER A 148 26.93 12.58 -10.67
CA SER A 148 26.47 13.75 -11.40
C SER A 148 25.66 14.71 -10.54
N MET A 149 24.93 14.19 -9.51
CA MET A 149 24.24 15.01 -8.52
C MET A 149 25.22 15.82 -7.68
N ASP A 150 26.26 15.18 -7.16
CA ASP A 150 27.29 15.91 -6.39
C ASP A 150 27.98 17.00 -7.21
N ALA A 151 28.23 16.76 -8.51
CA ALA A 151 28.73 17.76 -9.42
C ALA A 151 27.77 18.93 -9.70
N GLN A 152 26.47 18.70 -9.57
CA GLN A 152 25.37 19.68 -9.70
C GLN A 152 24.95 20.30 -8.37
N GLY A 153 25.51 19.85 -7.23
CA GLY A 153 25.10 20.29 -5.91
C GLY A 153 23.77 19.68 -5.45
N LEU A 154 23.35 18.56 -6.05
CA LEU A 154 22.13 17.84 -5.65
C LEU A 154 22.44 16.75 -4.65
N VAL A 155 21.49 16.45 -3.76
CA VAL A 155 21.57 15.34 -2.81
C VAL A 155 20.22 14.63 -2.71
N GLN A 156 20.26 13.30 -2.76
CA GLN A 156 19.07 12.50 -2.52
C GLN A 156 18.98 12.07 -1.06
N VAL A 157 17.81 12.29 -0.45
CA VAL A 157 17.54 11.96 0.94
C VAL A 157 16.22 11.22 1.04
N THR A 158 16.24 10.03 1.60
CA THR A 158 15.04 9.26 1.94
C THR A 158 14.66 9.56 3.37
N ILE A 159 13.47 10.11 3.58
CA ILE A 159 12.86 10.34 4.89
C ILE A 159 12.00 9.12 5.22
N PRO A 160 12.35 8.32 6.23
CA PRO A 160 11.53 7.18 6.65
C PRO A 160 10.23 7.61 7.30
N GLU A 161 9.18 6.79 7.13
CA GLU A 161 7.93 6.95 7.87
C GLU A 161 8.18 6.87 9.40
N GLY A 162 7.40 7.60 10.17
CA GLY A 162 7.52 7.63 11.61
C GLY A 162 8.70 8.47 12.17
N TYR A 163 9.45 9.19 11.32
CA TYR A 163 10.46 10.15 11.81
C TYR A 163 9.77 11.40 12.38
N SER A 164 10.32 11.90 13.50
CA SER A 164 9.92 13.21 14.03
C SER A 164 10.63 14.34 13.26
N VAL A 165 10.10 15.56 13.37
CA VAL A 165 10.72 16.76 12.78
C VAL A 165 12.19 16.89 13.16
N ARG A 166 12.55 16.63 14.42
CA ARG A 166 13.94 16.68 14.90
C ARG A 166 14.83 15.65 14.17
N GLN A 167 14.33 14.42 13.99
CA GLN A 167 15.05 13.39 13.26
C GLN A 167 15.21 13.73 11.78
N ILE A 168 14.21 14.34 11.17
CA ILE A 168 14.28 14.83 9.79
C ILE A 168 15.32 15.94 9.65
N ILE A 169 15.30 16.92 10.55
CA ILE A 169 16.28 18.01 10.60
C ILE A 169 17.71 17.45 10.73
N ASP A 170 17.93 16.52 11.67
CA ASP A 170 19.22 15.89 11.89
C ASP A 170 19.68 15.14 10.62
N LEU A 171 18.77 14.39 9.96
CA LEU A 171 19.09 13.68 8.72
C LEU A 171 19.42 14.63 7.56
N LEU A 172 18.64 15.69 7.38
CA LEU A 172 18.87 16.68 6.32
C LEU A 172 20.21 17.41 6.52
N ALA A 173 20.55 17.74 7.77
CA ALA A 173 21.82 18.34 8.13
C ALA A 173 23.00 17.37 7.91
N GLU A 174 22.87 16.10 8.30
CA GLU A 174 23.85 15.04 8.03
C GLU A 174 24.14 14.89 6.52
N LYS A 175 23.10 14.97 5.71
CA LYS A 175 23.20 14.88 4.24
C LYS A 175 23.66 16.17 3.57
N GLY A 176 23.86 17.24 4.33
CA GLY A 176 24.36 18.53 3.83
C GLY A 176 23.34 19.28 2.98
N VAL A 177 22.04 19.13 3.24
CA VAL A 177 20.98 19.91 2.57
C VAL A 177 21.02 21.35 3.02
N ALA A 178 21.14 21.57 4.34
CA ALA A 178 21.39 22.88 5.00
C ALA A 178 21.94 22.60 6.39
N THR A 179 22.36 23.64 7.11
CA THR A 179 22.77 23.48 8.51
C THR A 179 21.57 23.18 9.40
N LYS A 180 21.83 22.55 10.55
CA LYS A 180 20.79 22.23 11.52
C LYS A 180 20.05 23.49 11.98
N GLU A 181 20.81 24.53 12.26
CA GLU A 181 20.29 25.83 12.73
C GLU A 181 19.37 26.50 11.69
N GLU A 182 19.77 26.44 10.40
CA GLU A 182 18.94 26.98 9.31
C GLU A 182 17.66 26.18 9.12
N LEU A 183 17.71 24.86 9.27
CA LEU A 183 16.51 23.99 9.19
C LEU A 183 15.58 24.21 10.38
N GLU A 184 16.13 24.34 11.60
CA GLU A 184 15.35 24.66 12.80
C GLU A 184 14.69 26.05 12.67
N ASP A 185 15.43 27.04 12.20
CA ASP A 185 14.91 28.40 11.96
C ASP A 185 13.79 28.39 10.90
N ALA A 186 14.01 27.70 9.78
CA ALA A 186 13.01 27.59 8.73
C ALA A 186 11.74 26.88 9.24
N CYS A 187 11.86 25.80 10.02
CA CYS A 187 10.73 25.09 10.59
C CYS A 187 9.98 25.94 11.63
N ALA A 188 10.70 26.66 12.49
CA ALA A 188 10.11 27.39 13.59
C ALA A 188 9.54 28.74 13.16
N ASN A 189 10.29 29.52 12.38
CA ASN A 189 10.07 30.95 12.25
C ASN A 189 9.59 31.39 10.85
N PHE A 190 9.81 30.59 9.79
CA PHE A 190 9.33 30.97 8.46
C PHE A 190 7.81 30.78 8.35
N ASP A 191 7.10 31.81 7.92
CA ASP A 191 5.66 31.75 7.72
C ASP A 191 5.35 31.16 6.34
N PHE A 192 4.88 29.91 6.34
CA PHE A 192 4.44 29.17 5.14
C PHE A 192 2.96 29.47 4.86
N GLU A 193 2.64 30.70 4.48
CA GLU A 193 1.24 31.20 4.27
C GLU A 193 0.41 30.34 3.29
N ASN A 194 1.05 29.60 2.40
CA ASN A 194 0.39 28.77 1.38
C ASN A 194 -0.19 27.46 1.91
N TYR A 195 0.04 27.14 3.18
CA TYR A 195 -0.39 25.88 3.79
C TYR A 195 -1.34 26.15 4.95
N SER A 196 -2.65 26.12 4.65
CA SER A 196 -3.72 26.39 5.63
C SER A 196 -3.78 25.41 6.81
N PHE A 197 -3.06 24.29 6.74
CA PHE A 197 -2.95 23.33 7.84
C PHE A 197 -1.85 23.70 8.85
N LEU A 198 -1.01 24.68 8.55
CA LEU A 198 -0.06 25.27 9.51
C LEU A 198 -0.67 26.54 10.08
N SER A 199 -0.78 26.62 11.40
CA SER A 199 -1.22 27.84 12.07
C SER A 199 -0.06 28.78 12.27
N SER A 200 -0.24 30.06 11.96
CA SER A 200 0.71 31.15 12.31
C SER A 200 0.88 31.33 13.80
N ASP A 201 -0.14 30.96 14.60
CA ASP A 201 -0.08 31.06 16.07
C ASP A 201 0.95 30.10 16.69
N THR A 202 1.47 29.16 15.90
CA THR A 202 2.49 28.17 16.32
C THR A 202 3.91 28.56 15.92
N LEU A 203 4.12 29.76 15.36
CA LEU A 203 5.45 30.29 15.08
C LEU A 203 6.33 30.31 16.33
N GLY A 204 7.60 30.05 16.17
CA GLY A 204 8.60 29.95 17.24
C GLY A 204 8.85 28.53 17.76
N SER A 205 8.10 27.51 17.28
CA SER A 205 8.35 26.10 17.59
C SER A 205 8.51 25.27 16.33
N ILE A 206 9.54 24.42 16.29
CA ILE A 206 9.73 23.43 15.21
C ILE A 206 8.62 22.38 15.23
N ASP A 207 7.98 22.13 16.37
CA ASP A 207 6.95 21.10 16.55
C ASP A 207 5.66 21.43 15.77
N ARG A 208 5.53 22.66 15.24
CA ARG A 208 4.45 23.01 14.31
C ARG A 208 4.48 22.21 13.03
N MET A 209 5.65 21.73 12.64
CA MET A 209 5.86 20.91 11.45
C MET A 209 5.62 19.41 11.70
N GLU A 210 5.45 18.99 12.95
CA GLU A 210 5.24 17.57 13.26
C GLU A 210 3.97 17.05 12.58
N GLY A 211 4.15 15.95 11.83
CA GLY A 211 3.10 15.32 11.04
C GLY A 211 2.95 15.83 9.61
N PHE A 212 3.63 16.92 9.23
CA PHE A 212 3.43 17.57 7.94
C PHE A 212 4.64 17.55 6.99
N LEU A 213 5.77 17.00 7.43
CA LEU A 213 6.94 16.77 6.57
C LEU A 213 6.85 15.35 5.98
N PHE A 214 6.22 15.21 4.81
CA PHE A 214 5.85 13.91 4.26
C PHE A 214 7.04 12.97 4.06
N PRO A 215 6.98 11.71 4.55
CA PRO A 215 8.08 10.75 4.40
C PRO A 215 8.12 10.18 2.99
N THR A 216 9.20 10.45 2.26
CA THR A 216 9.49 9.90 0.93
C THR A 216 10.94 10.17 0.57
N THR A 217 11.35 9.82 -0.64
CA THR A 217 12.67 10.15 -1.17
C THR A 217 12.64 11.48 -1.92
N TYR A 218 13.46 12.42 -1.49
CA TYR A 218 13.61 13.74 -2.09
C TYR A 218 14.96 13.91 -2.77
N THR A 219 15.02 14.76 -3.79
CA THR A 219 16.25 15.29 -4.34
C THR A 219 16.32 16.77 -4.02
N PHE A 220 17.25 17.15 -3.14
CA PHE A 220 17.45 18.53 -2.73
C PHE A 220 18.64 19.14 -3.44
N ASP A 221 18.54 20.44 -3.76
CA ASP A 221 19.65 21.26 -4.26
C ASP A 221 20.34 21.92 -3.05
N LYS A 222 21.59 21.53 -2.77
CA LYS A 222 22.43 22.06 -1.70
C LYS A 222 22.69 23.56 -1.82
N ASN A 223 22.45 24.15 -3.01
CA ASN A 223 22.60 25.58 -3.25
C ASN A 223 21.31 26.38 -2.90
N LYS A 224 20.26 25.69 -2.48
CA LYS A 224 19.00 26.30 -2.04
C LYS A 224 18.98 26.46 -0.53
N THR A 225 18.03 27.26 -0.07
CA THR A 225 17.85 27.53 1.37
C THR A 225 17.15 26.39 2.11
N ALA A 226 17.29 26.33 3.43
CA ALA A 226 16.55 25.42 4.28
C ALA A 226 15.02 25.56 4.10
N VAL A 227 14.54 26.80 3.88
CA VAL A 227 13.11 27.07 3.59
C VAL A 227 12.64 26.30 2.36
N TYR A 228 13.46 26.26 1.30
CA TYR A 228 13.14 25.48 0.09
C TYR A 228 12.99 23.98 0.40
N ALA A 229 13.86 23.43 1.24
CA ALA A 229 13.79 22.02 1.61
C ALA A 229 12.50 21.71 2.40
N VAL A 230 12.16 22.54 3.38
CA VAL A 230 10.93 22.42 4.16
C VAL A 230 9.69 22.60 3.28
N ASP A 231 9.67 23.63 2.41
CA ASP A 231 8.57 23.89 1.47
C ASP A 231 8.35 22.71 0.50
N THR A 232 9.42 22.08 0.05
CA THR A 232 9.35 20.88 -0.80
C THR A 232 8.62 19.74 -0.08
N MET A 233 8.92 19.48 1.20
CA MET A 233 8.28 18.44 1.99
C MET A 233 6.81 18.76 2.32
N LEU A 234 6.50 20.03 2.61
CA LEU A 234 5.12 20.51 2.81
C LEU A 234 4.29 20.43 1.51
N THR A 235 4.91 20.75 0.36
CA THR A 235 4.28 20.60 -0.95
C THR A 235 3.94 19.13 -1.22
N MET A 236 4.86 18.21 -0.90
CA MET A 236 4.61 16.79 -1.05
C MET A 236 3.44 16.34 -0.17
N PHE A 237 3.43 16.70 1.11
CA PHE A 237 2.29 16.42 2.00
C PHE A 237 0.96 16.90 1.40
N LYS A 238 0.92 18.16 0.94
CA LYS A 238 -0.28 18.74 0.31
C LYS A 238 -0.74 17.96 -0.94
N ASN A 239 0.19 17.42 -1.71
CA ASN A 239 -0.11 16.70 -2.95
C ASN A 239 -0.57 15.26 -2.68
N GLU A 240 -0.05 14.62 -1.63
CA GLU A 240 -0.42 13.26 -1.25
C GLU A 240 -1.83 13.20 -0.63
N ILE A 241 -2.28 14.27 0.06
CA ILE A 241 -3.65 14.35 0.57
C ILE A 241 -4.60 14.65 -0.58
N SER A 242 -5.29 13.63 -1.06
CA SER A 242 -6.22 13.76 -2.20
C SER A 242 -7.43 14.66 -1.86
N GLN A 243 -8.07 15.20 -2.91
CA GLN A 243 -9.30 15.97 -2.74
C GLN A 243 -10.44 15.15 -2.12
N GLN A 244 -10.47 13.83 -2.41
CA GLN A 244 -11.43 12.92 -1.80
C GLN A 244 -11.18 12.80 -0.30
N MET A 245 -9.93 12.56 0.12
CA MET A 245 -9.55 12.50 1.53
C MET A 245 -9.93 13.79 2.28
N LEU A 246 -9.66 14.95 1.69
CA LEU A 246 -10.05 16.25 2.29
C LEU A 246 -11.57 16.38 2.42
N GLN A 247 -12.34 15.89 1.47
CA GLN A 247 -13.79 15.89 1.55
C GLN A 247 -14.30 14.93 2.64
N ASP A 248 -13.69 13.74 2.76
CA ASP A 248 -14.06 12.76 3.77
C ASP A 248 -13.71 13.24 5.17
N ILE A 249 -12.54 13.88 5.34
CA ILE A 249 -12.17 14.55 6.59
C ILE A 249 -13.19 15.63 6.96
N LYS A 250 -13.62 16.45 6.01
CA LYS A 250 -14.66 17.46 6.23
C LYS A 250 -16.00 16.88 6.71
N ASN A 251 -16.32 15.67 6.28
CA ASN A 251 -17.55 14.97 6.66
C ASN A 251 -17.41 14.20 7.98
N SER A 252 -16.18 14.06 8.50
CA SER A 252 -15.88 13.38 9.76
C SER A 252 -16.00 14.37 10.94
N PRO A 253 -16.03 13.89 12.19
CA PRO A 253 -16.00 14.75 13.37
C PRO A 253 -14.61 15.34 13.67
N TYR A 254 -13.59 15.02 12.86
CA TYR A 254 -12.19 15.39 13.09
C TYR A 254 -11.69 16.32 12.00
N ASP A 255 -10.87 17.29 12.38
CA ASP A 255 -10.14 18.13 11.42
C ASP A 255 -8.88 17.44 10.89
N LEU A 256 -8.23 18.05 9.89
CA LEU A 256 -7.03 17.48 9.27
C LEU A 256 -5.91 17.26 10.30
N ARG A 257 -5.69 18.20 11.23
CA ARG A 257 -4.65 18.10 12.25
C ARG A 257 -4.93 16.93 13.20
N GLN A 258 -6.17 16.71 13.58
CA GLN A 258 -6.61 15.59 14.41
C GLN A 258 -6.43 14.26 13.67
N ILE A 259 -6.75 14.19 12.38
CA ILE A 259 -6.50 13.00 11.53
C ILE A 259 -5.00 12.71 11.46
N ILE A 260 -4.15 13.69 11.20
CA ILE A 260 -2.69 13.50 11.17
C ILE A 260 -2.15 13.11 12.55
N THR A 261 -2.72 13.64 13.63
CA THR A 261 -2.38 13.21 14.99
C THR A 261 -2.70 11.74 15.20
N MET A 262 -3.91 11.28 14.82
CA MET A 262 -4.26 9.85 14.86
C MET A 262 -3.35 9.01 13.97
N ALA A 263 -3.08 9.45 12.74
CA ALA A 263 -2.18 8.77 11.83
C ALA A 263 -0.78 8.58 12.43
N SER A 264 -0.26 9.60 13.12
CA SER A 264 1.05 9.51 13.78
C SER A 264 1.09 8.51 14.93
N LEU A 265 -0.01 8.35 15.66
CA LEU A 265 -0.18 7.33 16.69
C LEU A 265 -0.25 5.94 16.06
N ILE A 266 -1.06 5.76 15.00
CA ILE A 266 -1.18 4.51 14.25
C ILE A 266 0.18 4.10 13.67
N GLU A 267 0.91 5.03 13.06
CA GLU A 267 2.24 4.81 12.50
C GLU A 267 3.22 4.25 13.53
N ARG A 268 3.16 4.74 14.77
CA ARG A 268 4.07 4.36 15.83
C ARG A 268 3.66 3.10 16.60
N GLU A 269 2.43 2.65 16.47
CA GLU A 269 1.92 1.42 17.08
C GLU A 269 1.92 0.24 16.09
N SER A 270 1.77 0.50 14.79
CA SER A 270 1.75 -0.56 13.77
C SER A 270 3.15 -1.03 13.40
N ILE A 271 3.30 -2.35 13.25
CA ILE A 271 4.47 -3.02 12.68
C ILE A 271 4.10 -3.88 11.47
N GLY A 272 2.82 -3.95 11.15
CA GLY A 272 2.23 -4.84 10.16
C GLY A 272 1.71 -4.12 8.91
N ASP A 273 0.69 -4.72 8.33
CA ASP A 273 0.06 -4.30 7.09
C ASP A 273 -1.07 -3.25 7.29
N ASP A 274 -1.71 -2.87 6.19
CA ASP A 274 -2.81 -1.90 6.21
C ASP A 274 -4.04 -2.39 6.98
N THR A 275 -4.23 -3.70 7.12
CA THR A 275 -5.32 -4.29 7.92
C THR A 275 -5.08 -4.05 9.39
N GLU A 276 -3.84 -4.23 9.85
CA GLU A 276 -3.44 -3.94 11.22
C GLU A 276 -3.61 -2.44 11.52
N ARG A 277 -3.13 -1.54 10.63
CA ARG A 277 -3.29 -0.09 10.78
C ARG A 277 -4.76 0.32 10.93
N LYS A 278 -5.66 -0.24 10.11
CA LYS A 278 -7.10 0.03 10.18
C LYS A 278 -7.74 -0.51 11.47
N ASN A 279 -7.28 -1.64 11.98
CA ASN A 279 -7.75 -2.19 13.26
C ASN A 279 -7.29 -1.32 14.43
N ILE A 280 -6.02 -0.88 14.45
CA ILE A 280 -5.50 0.07 15.44
C ILE A 280 -6.30 1.37 15.39
N SER A 281 -6.56 1.89 14.20
CA SER A 281 -7.40 3.06 13.98
C SER A 281 -8.79 2.89 14.57
N SER A 282 -9.44 1.74 14.33
CA SER A 282 -10.74 1.43 14.90
C SER A 282 -10.72 1.47 16.44
N VAL A 283 -9.69 0.93 17.08
CA VAL A 283 -9.54 1.02 18.55
C VAL A 283 -9.43 2.46 19.02
N ILE A 284 -8.64 3.29 18.32
CA ILE A 284 -8.49 4.72 18.67
C ILE A 284 -9.84 5.44 18.55
N HIS A 285 -10.56 5.27 17.43
CA HIS A 285 -11.87 5.86 17.21
C HIS A 285 -12.89 5.41 18.27
N ASN A 286 -12.97 4.10 18.55
CA ASN A 286 -13.87 3.54 19.54
C ASN A 286 -13.63 4.11 20.95
N ARG A 287 -12.36 4.31 21.35
CA ARG A 287 -12.02 4.93 22.63
C ARG A 287 -12.36 6.42 22.67
N LEU A 288 -12.14 7.15 21.58
CA LEU A 288 -12.45 8.59 21.49
C LEU A 288 -13.95 8.86 21.54
N GLU A 289 -14.75 8.02 20.88
CA GLU A 289 -16.19 8.22 20.71
C GLU A 289 -17.02 7.66 21.85
N ASN A 290 -16.52 6.63 22.54
CA ASN A 290 -17.22 5.97 23.62
C ASN A 290 -16.56 6.19 24.99
N PRO A 291 -16.98 7.17 25.77
CA PRO A 291 -16.35 7.52 27.04
C PRO A 291 -16.67 6.53 28.19
N ASN A 292 -17.01 5.28 27.90
CA ASN A 292 -17.29 4.28 28.94
C ASN A 292 -16.00 3.89 29.68
N SER A 293 -15.95 4.16 30.98
CA SER A 293 -14.79 3.90 31.84
C SER A 293 -14.42 2.41 31.95
N GLU A 294 -15.39 1.49 31.80
CA GLU A 294 -15.12 0.04 31.84
C GLU A 294 -14.29 -0.46 30.64
N LYS A 295 -14.31 0.31 29.54
CA LYS A 295 -13.54 0.03 28.32
C LYS A 295 -12.32 0.95 28.16
N GLY A 296 -11.82 1.56 29.22
CA GLY A 296 -10.67 2.47 29.20
C GLY A 296 -11.05 3.94 29.09
N GLY A 297 -12.33 4.27 28.89
CA GLY A 297 -12.77 5.65 28.69
C GLY A 297 -12.17 6.24 27.42
N ARG A 298 -11.88 7.55 27.45
CA ARG A 298 -11.22 8.28 26.34
C ARG A 298 -9.68 8.25 26.45
N LEU A 299 -9.12 7.45 27.37
CA LEU A 299 -7.68 7.29 27.50
C LEU A 299 -7.18 6.34 26.40
N LEU A 300 -6.28 6.82 25.55
CA LEU A 300 -5.73 6.02 24.47
C LEU A 300 -4.68 5.02 24.95
N GLN A 301 -3.94 5.32 26.02
CA GLN A 301 -2.98 4.46 26.69
C GLN A 301 -1.96 3.84 25.72
N LEU A 302 -1.37 4.68 24.89
CA LEU A 302 -0.43 4.29 23.84
C LEU A 302 1.01 4.48 24.33
N CYS A 303 1.81 3.41 24.26
CA CYS A 303 3.23 3.48 24.64
C CYS A 303 4.02 4.44 23.73
N SER A 304 3.61 4.60 22.48
CA SER A 304 4.22 5.55 21.54
C SER A 304 4.21 6.98 22.05
N SER A 305 3.14 7.40 22.75
CA SER A 305 3.06 8.74 23.34
C SER A 305 4.10 8.95 24.46
N ILE A 306 4.33 7.96 25.31
CA ILE A 306 5.40 8.01 26.32
C ILE A 306 6.78 8.02 25.67
N ASN A 307 6.98 7.19 24.65
CA ASN A 307 8.24 7.15 23.90
C ASN A 307 8.53 8.52 23.21
N TYR A 308 7.50 9.20 22.73
CA TYR A 308 7.64 10.55 22.17
C TYR A 308 8.09 11.52 23.27
N ILE A 309 7.43 11.56 24.42
CA ILE A 309 7.80 12.42 25.56
C ILE A 309 9.27 12.16 25.97
N MET A 310 9.66 10.90 26.10
CA MET A 310 11.03 10.52 26.46
C MET A 310 12.06 11.12 25.49
N LYS A 311 11.80 11.03 24.20
CA LYS A 311 12.72 11.54 23.15
C LYS A 311 12.66 13.06 23.04
N HIS A 312 11.48 13.63 23.14
CA HIS A 312 11.25 15.07 22.98
C HIS A 312 11.76 15.86 24.19
N ASP A 313 11.43 15.40 25.40
CA ASP A 313 11.72 16.11 26.65
C ASP A 313 12.99 15.58 27.35
N GLY A 314 13.66 14.59 26.75
CA GLY A 314 14.90 14.02 27.28
C GLY A 314 14.72 13.16 28.54
N VAL A 315 13.51 12.65 28.79
CA VAL A 315 13.20 11.75 29.90
C VAL A 315 13.83 10.39 29.66
N LYS A 316 14.53 9.85 30.65
CA LYS A 316 15.30 8.61 30.48
C LYS A 316 14.57 7.35 30.90
N THR A 317 13.48 7.47 31.63
CA THR A 317 12.75 6.32 32.19
C THR A 317 11.34 6.30 31.65
N PHE A 318 10.90 5.13 31.20
CA PHE A 318 9.51 4.92 30.78
C PHE A 318 8.63 4.96 32.03
N ASP A 319 7.69 5.89 32.05
CA ASP A 319 6.75 6.10 33.13
C ASP A 319 5.40 6.55 32.59
N THR A 320 4.35 5.81 32.91
CA THR A 320 2.97 6.11 32.48
C THR A 320 2.32 7.23 33.31
N GLU A 321 2.97 7.72 34.36
CA GLU A 321 2.48 8.82 35.21
C GLU A 321 3.17 10.15 34.90
N ILE A 322 4.02 10.23 33.86
CA ILE A 322 4.69 11.48 33.47
C ILE A 322 3.66 12.58 33.24
N ASP A 323 3.85 13.71 33.92
CA ASP A 323 3.03 14.90 33.72
C ASP A 323 3.43 15.58 32.40
N SER A 324 2.73 15.25 31.33
CA SER A 324 2.87 15.81 29.99
C SER A 324 1.53 15.78 29.28
N PRO A 325 1.18 16.82 28.53
CA PRO A 325 -0.07 16.85 27.75
C PRO A 325 -0.10 15.75 26.66
N TYR A 326 1.06 15.21 26.28
CA TYR A 326 1.16 14.08 25.33
C TYR A 326 0.94 12.71 26.00
N ASN A 327 0.83 12.63 27.33
CA ASN A 327 0.65 11.36 28.03
C ASN A 327 -0.79 10.86 27.89
N THR A 328 -1.00 9.87 27.02
CA THR A 328 -2.32 9.27 26.76
C THR A 328 -2.80 8.30 27.85
N TYR A 329 -1.98 8.03 28.88
CA TYR A 329 -2.38 7.23 30.05
C TYR A 329 -3.14 8.05 31.08
N ILE A 330 -2.89 9.37 31.16
CA ILE A 330 -3.50 10.27 32.15
C ILE A 330 -4.39 11.32 31.52
N ASN A 331 -4.17 11.70 30.24
CA ASN A 331 -4.97 12.69 29.54
C ASN A 331 -5.95 12.00 28.57
N PRO A 332 -7.25 12.26 28.69
CA PRO A 332 -8.25 11.71 27.79
C PRO A 332 -8.24 12.43 26.43
N GLY A 333 -8.46 11.68 25.36
CA GLY A 333 -8.52 12.23 24.01
C GLY A 333 -7.21 12.08 23.24
N LEU A 334 -7.09 12.84 22.16
CA LEU A 334 -5.88 12.88 21.34
C LEU A 334 -4.76 13.68 22.05
N THR A 335 -3.53 13.39 21.67
CA THR A 335 -2.37 14.23 22.01
C THR A 335 -2.56 15.65 21.41
N PRO A 336 -1.90 16.68 21.93
CA PRO A 336 -2.01 18.06 21.42
C PRO A 336 -1.63 18.22 19.94
N GLY A 337 -0.86 17.28 19.42
CA GLY A 337 -0.43 17.22 18.03
C GLY A 337 0.18 15.88 17.69
N PRO A 338 0.63 15.72 16.43
CA PRO A 338 1.30 14.51 15.97
C PRO A 338 2.59 14.22 16.76
N ILE A 339 2.99 12.95 16.80
CA ILE A 339 4.21 12.46 17.46
C ILE A 339 5.29 12.00 16.49
N CYS A 340 4.98 12.02 15.21
CA CYS A 340 5.89 11.74 14.09
C CYS A 340 5.23 12.16 12.76
N ASN A 341 5.99 12.06 11.68
CA ASN A 341 5.48 12.23 10.32
C ASN A 341 5.04 10.88 9.76
N PRO A 342 3.73 10.65 9.63
CA PRO A 342 3.19 9.36 9.20
C PRO A 342 3.26 9.16 7.69
N GLY A 343 3.32 7.90 7.24
CA GLY A 343 3.13 7.52 5.85
C GLY A 343 1.67 7.60 5.39
N LEU A 344 1.47 7.52 4.07
CA LEU A 344 0.13 7.61 3.47
C LEU A 344 -0.82 6.53 4.00
N SER A 345 -0.35 5.30 4.16
CA SER A 345 -1.13 4.18 4.67
C SER A 345 -1.69 4.42 6.08
N ALA A 346 -0.90 5.07 6.95
CA ALA A 346 -1.37 5.43 8.30
C ALA A 346 -2.38 6.56 8.25
N ILE A 347 -2.21 7.53 7.33
CA ILE A 347 -3.17 8.62 7.11
C ILE A 347 -4.49 8.06 6.57
N GLU A 348 -4.45 7.17 5.59
CA GLU A 348 -5.63 6.49 5.08
C GLU A 348 -6.34 5.66 6.16
N ALA A 349 -5.59 4.94 7.00
CA ALA A 349 -6.17 4.19 8.10
C ALA A 349 -6.85 5.11 9.14
N ALA A 350 -6.30 6.30 9.40
CA ALA A 350 -6.91 7.28 10.30
C ALA A 350 -8.24 7.83 9.75
N ILE A 351 -8.35 7.99 8.44
CA ILE A 351 -9.59 8.46 7.76
C ILE A 351 -10.61 7.33 7.63
N TYR A 352 -10.15 6.11 7.34
CA TYR A 352 -10.96 4.94 7.00
C TYR A 352 -10.68 3.77 7.96
N PRO A 353 -11.05 3.87 9.24
CA PRO A 353 -10.85 2.80 10.22
C PRO A 353 -11.60 1.53 9.81
N ALA A 354 -11.18 0.39 10.32
CA ALA A 354 -11.98 -0.82 10.23
C ALA A 354 -13.25 -0.67 11.08
N ASP A 355 -14.34 -1.29 10.64
CA ASP A 355 -15.58 -1.35 11.41
C ASP A 355 -15.51 -2.52 12.39
N THR A 356 -15.03 -2.27 13.59
CA THR A 356 -14.91 -3.26 14.67
C THR A 356 -15.39 -2.68 16.00
N ASP A 357 -15.64 -3.56 16.95
CA ASP A 357 -15.94 -3.22 18.34
C ASP A 357 -14.72 -3.38 19.27
N TYR A 358 -13.52 -3.35 18.72
CA TYR A 358 -12.26 -3.48 19.47
C TYR A 358 -11.96 -2.22 20.28
N TYR A 359 -11.48 -2.43 21.50
CA TYR A 359 -11.01 -1.39 22.43
C TYR A 359 -9.55 -1.59 22.87
N PHE A 360 -8.94 -2.70 22.49
CA PHE A 360 -7.57 -3.08 22.81
C PHE A 360 -6.90 -3.77 21.61
N PHE A 361 -5.61 -3.62 21.45
CA PHE A 361 -4.75 -4.31 20.50
C PHE A 361 -3.45 -4.77 21.17
#